data_46a88053721cdebe20d8d4c82cd5cf9c
#
_entry.id   46a88053721cdebe20d8d4c82cd5cf9c
#
_cell.length_a   1.000
_cell.length_b   1.000
_cell.length_c   1.000
_cell.angle_alpha   90.00
_cell.angle_beta   90.00
_cell.angle_gamma   90.00
#
_symmetry.space_group_name_H-M   'P 1'
#
loop_
_entity.id
_entity.type
_entity.pdbx_description
1 polymer ?
#
loop_
_entity_poly.entity_id
_entity_poly.type
_entity_poly.pdbx_seq_one_letter_code
_entity_poly.pdbx_strand_id
1 'polypeptide(L)'
;MIIPQGKTEFDPMKSKNDPLDEIYPEKKPKNFFSIFLIFLVLLLFVLLFFSISINNKTTKDLKNQLQQKDLEIEDIKKQLNNLNSQKGVTQNTKKVDGALTPVDREYLFDKEFYKKYNMNSESNLNKLGYETVIHDHTLEKGMEHFELRPFAVQKTAYIIDLIRRQTKYEGFENKFAFINGINSLRAYKTIYEKHKWTNKNEYKKVSEFLKNYEKVPEHKAGAYILTKQELENDYKIDYLRFVKSRHSTRNYKHEPLKIEDVQAAVEIAKYSASACNRQYIKLHYYPTGKMRQNVIKYALGKGGLYLEGVNTFIVTFDVNGLSGAGERNQGYFNAGLYSTNLVNAFHSLGIGTCFIQFANSVKDEEDLKRMNQIPEYERIAVILFAGYYDEKSIFAVSPRKDLNELLYEHK
;
A
#
# COMPACT_ATOMS: atom_id res chain seq x y z
N MET A 1 2.42 -54.27 -7.99
CA MET A 1 3.65 -54.09 -7.20
C MET A 1 3.36 -53.04 -6.16
N ILE A 2 3.47 -53.36 -4.92
CA ILE A 2 2.90 -52.75 -3.73
C ILE A 2 3.66 -51.46 -3.35
N ILE A 3 2.95 -50.37 -3.17
CA ILE A 3 3.48 -49.12 -2.60
C ILE A 3 3.16 -49.11 -1.09
N PRO A 4 4.12 -48.95 -0.18
CA PRO A 4 3.83 -48.80 1.24
C PRO A 4 3.44 -47.33 1.57
N GLN A 5 2.34 -47.22 2.27
CA GLN A 5 1.94 -45.99 2.96
C GLN A 5 2.85 -45.75 4.18
N GLY A 6 3.48 -44.58 4.24
CA GLY A 6 4.14 -44.09 5.42
C GLY A 6 3.40 -42.82 5.93
N LYS A 7 2.65 -43.00 7.01
CA LYS A 7 2.14 -41.88 7.82
C LYS A 7 3.33 -41.26 8.58
N THR A 8 3.54 -39.95 8.42
CA THR A 8 4.31 -39.16 9.37
C THR A 8 3.40 -38.11 9.95
N GLU A 9 3.04 -38.28 11.20
CA GLU A 9 2.45 -37.26 12.07
C GLU A 9 3.45 -36.11 12.22
N PHE A 10 2.96 -34.89 11.97
CA PHE A 10 3.72 -33.66 12.19
C PHE A 10 3.34 -33.13 13.59
N ASP A 11 4.25 -33.25 14.54
CA ASP A 11 4.15 -32.68 15.88
C ASP A 11 4.66 -31.21 15.85
N PRO A 12 3.85 -30.20 16.18
CA PRO A 12 4.22 -28.78 16.07
C PRO A 12 4.81 -28.22 17.38
N MET A 13 5.67 -28.95 18.08
CA MET A 13 6.38 -28.37 19.21
C MET A 13 7.83 -28.88 19.29
N LYS A 14 8.73 -28.05 18.75
CA LYS A 14 10.09 -27.72 19.24
C LYS A 14 10.97 -27.24 18.09
N SER A 15 10.95 -25.96 17.79
CA SER A 15 12.12 -25.32 17.20
C SER A 15 12.68 -24.33 18.22
N LYS A 16 13.78 -24.74 18.82
CA LYS A 16 14.66 -23.86 19.58
C LYS A 16 15.60 -23.18 18.58
N ASN A 17 15.79 -21.87 18.82
CA ASN A 17 16.83 -20.98 18.28
C ASN A 17 16.69 -20.57 16.82
N ASP A 18 16.11 -19.37 16.64
CA ASP A 18 16.23 -18.59 15.41
C ASP A 18 17.64 -17.95 15.40
N PRO A 19 18.43 -18.09 14.32
CA PRO A 19 19.76 -17.48 14.19
C PRO A 19 19.79 -15.94 14.25
N LEU A 20 18.64 -15.27 14.21
CA LEU A 20 18.55 -13.82 14.33
C LEU A 20 18.72 -13.29 15.74
N ASP A 21 18.59 -14.13 16.77
CA ASP A 21 18.74 -13.72 18.16
C ASP A 21 20.20 -13.43 18.57
N GLU A 22 21.18 -13.89 17.78
CA GLU A 22 22.60 -13.61 18.05
C GLU A 22 23.09 -12.25 17.51
N ILE A 23 22.34 -11.63 16.58
CA ILE A 23 22.75 -10.36 15.95
C ILE A 23 22.22 -9.13 16.71
N TYR A 24 21.12 -9.29 17.45
CA TYR A 24 20.52 -8.24 18.27
C TYR A 24 20.15 -8.79 19.65
N PRO A 25 21.04 -8.70 20.65
CA PRO A 25 20.66 -9.09 22.00
C PRO A 25 19.51 -8.19 22.49
N GLU A 26 18.34 -8.77 22.69
CA GLU A 26 17.21 -8.09 23.34
C GLU A 26 17.63 -7.56 24.71
N LYS A 27 17.89 -6.27 24.80
CA LYS A 27 17.85 -5.57 26.08
C LYS A 27 16.38 -5.49 26.48
N LYS A 28 15.96 -6.35 27.38
CA LYS A 28 14.64 -6.24 28.03
C LYS A 28 14.44 -4.80 28.47
N PRO A 29 13.37 -4.12 28.01
CA PRO A 29 13.14 -2.72 28.36
C PRO A 29 12.87 -2.63 29.87
N LYS A 30 13.73 -1.95 30.61
CA LYS A 30 13.53 -1.58 32.02
C LYS A 30 12.35 -0.62 32.24
N ASN A 31 11.54 -0.39 31.23
CA ASN A 31 10.43 0.56 31.22
C ASN A 31 9.04 -0.06 31.33
N PHE A 32 8.94 -1.33 31.73
CA PHE A 32 7.63 -1.97 31.90
C PHE A 32 6.75 -1.20 32.91
N PHE A 33 7.37 -0.61 33.92
CA PHE A 33 6.67 0.18 34.95
C PHE A 33 6.11 1.50 34.41
N SER A 34 6.81 2.14 33.48
CA SER A 34 6.35 3.42 32.86
C SER A 34 5.20 3.16 31.88
N ILE A 35 5.26 2.08 31.11
CA ILE A 35 4.18 1.68 30.18
C ILE A 35 2.95 1.22 30.97
N PHE A 36 3.13 0.49 32.05
CA PHE A 36 2.05 0.07 32.94
C PHE A 36 1.36 1.28 33.61
N LEU A 37 2.13 2.29 34.02
CA LEU A 37 1.59 3.53 34.60
C LEU A 37 0.77 4.33 33.59
N ILE A 38 1.21 4.41 32.34
CA ILE A 38 0.46 5.05 31.23
C ILE A 38 -0.84 4.29 30.95
N PHE A 39 -0.79 2.95 30.98
CA PHE A 39 -1.99 2.11 30.80
C PHE A 39 -2.98 2.27 31.94
N LEU A 40 -2.50 2.39 33.17
CA LEU A 40 -3.32 2.62 34.37
C LEU A 40 -4.01 3.99 34.33
N VAL A 41 -3.29 5.02 33.87
CA VAL A 41 -3.86 6.39 33.70
C VAL A 41 -4.94 6.39 32.60
N LEU A 42 -4.72 5.70 31.48
CA LEU A 42 -5.73 5.57 30.42
C LEU A 42 -6.95 4.79 30.87
N LEU A 43 -6.77 3.72 31.66
CA LEU A 43 -7.88 2.95 32.22
C LEU A 43 -8.71 3.75 33.22
N LEU A 44 -8.06 4.58 34.05
CA LEU A 44 -8.75 5.51 34.94
C LEU A 44 -9.54 6.59 34.19
N PHE A 45 -9.03 7.05 33.05
CA PHE A 45 -9.77 7.97 32.17
C PHE A 45 -11.04 7.33 31.58
N VAL A 46 -10.94 6.09 31.13
CA VAL A 46 -12.09 5.35 30.58
C VAL A 46 -13.12 5.06 31.67
N LEU A 47 -12.70 4.69 32.85
CA LEU A 47 -13.60 4.46 34.00
C LEU A 47 -14.25 5.75 34.50
N LEU A 48 -13.53 6.88 34.44
CA LEU A 48 -14.08 8.20 34.76
C LEU A 48 -15.13 8.62 33.74
N PHE A 49 -14.92 8.37 32.45
CA PHE A 49 -15.87 8.66 31.36
C PHE A 49 -17.17 7.84 31.49
N PHE A 50 -17.08 6.58 31.93
CA PHE A 50 -18.25 5.76 32.25
C PHE A 50 -18.96 6.19 33.52
N SER A 51 -18.24 6.63 34.54
CA SER A 51 -18.81 7.15 35.79
C SER A 51 -19.56 8.48 35.58
N ILE A 52 -19.13 9.31 34.66
CA ILE A 52 -19.74 10.59 34.28
C ILE A 52 -21.07 10.38 33.56
N SER A 53 -21.24 9.26 32.83
CA SER A 53 -22.46 8.92 32.09
C SER A 53 -23.61 8.45 33.00
N ILE A 54 -23.33 8.16 34.26
CA ILE A 54 -24.31 7.53 35.20
C ILE A 54 -24.78 8.49 36.32
N ASN A 55 -24.10 9.62 36.54
CA ASN A 55 -24.42 10.52 37.66
C ASN A 55 -24.75 11.94 37.18
N ASN A 56 -26.01 12.40 37.42
CA ASN A 56 -26.53 13.77 37.18
C ASN A 56 -25.84 14.80 38.11
N LYS A 57 -24.53 15.05 37.96
CA LYS A 57 -23.82 16.13 38.63
C LYS A 57 -23.76 17.38 37.74
N THR A 58 -23.93 18.53 38.38
CA THR A 58 -23.96 19.83 37.70
C THR A 58 -22.69 20.12 36.93
N THR A 59 -22.79 20.83 35.82
CA THR A 59 -21.66 21.22 34.92
C THR A 59 -20.51 21.90 35.67
N LYS A 60 -20.74 22.48 36.82
CA LYS A 60 -19.77 23.18 37.68
C LYS A 60 -18.85 22.18 38.42
N ASP A 61 -19.38 21.08 38.93
CA ASP A 61 -18.58 20.06 39.61
C ASP A 61 -17.68 19.30 38.64
N LEU A 62 -18.17 19.06 37.40
CA LEU A 62 -17.38 18.47 36.34
C LEU A 62 -16.19 19.34 35.94
N LYS A 63 -16.40 20.66 35.85
CA LYS A 63 -15.34 21.60 35.49
C LYS A 63 -14.25 21.68 36.55
N ASN A 64 -14.64 21.63 37.83
CA ASN A 64 -13.68 21.60 38.94
C ASN A 64 -12.88 20.30 39.00
N GLN A 65 -13.51 19.13 38.73
CA GLN A 65 -12.81 17.86 38.66
C GLN A 65 -11.85 17.77 37.46
N LEU A 66 -12.22 18.35 36.31
CA LEU A 66 -11.36 18.42 35.15
C LEU A 66 -10.12 19.26 35.45
N GLN A 67 -10.29 20.43 36.07
CA GLN A 67 -9.21 21.34 36.43
C GLN A 67 -8.26 20.69 37.46
N GLN A 68 -8.77 19.91 38.41
CA GLN A 68 -7.97 19.17 39.36
C GLN A 68 -7.16 18.04 38.69
N LYS A 69 -7.73 17.38 37.68
CA LYS A 69 -7.04 16.36 36.89
C LYS A 69 -5.96 16.94 35.97
N ASP A 70 -6.17 18.12 35.41
CA ASP A 70 -5.15 18.81 34.65
C ASP A 70 -3.93 19.15 35.51
N LEU A 71 -4.14 19.57 36.76
CA LEU A 71 -3.05 19.83 37.73
C LEU A 71 -2.31 18.54 38.12
N GLU A 72 -3.01 17.40 38.31
CA GLU A 72 -2.38 16.11 38.57
C GLU A 72 -1.52 15.63 37.36
N ILE A 73 -2.02 15.87 36.12
CA ILE A 73 -1.29 15.56 34.89
C ILE A 73 -0.03 16.43 34.76
N GLU A 74 -0.08 17.70 35.12
CA GLU A 74 1.10 18.56 35.11
C GLU A 74 2.13 18.16 36.16
N ASP A 75 1.69 17.75 37.35
CA ASP A 75 2.58 17.24 38.37
C ASP A 75 3.25 15.90 37.99
N ILE A 76 2.50 14.99 37.39
CA ILE A 76 3.04 13.74 36.84
C ILE A 76 4.05 14.00 35.71
N LYS A 77 3.79 14.99 34.85
CA LYS A 77 4.75 15.41 33.81
C LYS A 77 6.03 15.98 34.43
N LYS A 78 5.92 16.77 35.48
CA LYS A 78 7.09 17.30 36.22
C LYS A 78 7.87 16.17 36.89
N GLN A 79 7.21 15.23 37.52
CA GLN A 79 7.85 14.06 38.15
C GLN A 79 8.54 13.16 37.10
N LEU A 80 7.93 12.96 35.94
CA LEU A 80 8.51 12.23 34.82
C LEU A 80 9.76 12.91 34.26
N ASN A 81 9.73 14.24 34.13
CA ASN A 81 10.88 15.02 33.68
C ASN A 81 12.01 15.01 34.73
N ASN A 82 11.69 15.06 36.03
CA ASN A 82 12.66 14.93 37.11
C ASN A 82 13.26 13.54 37.24
N LEU A 83 12.47 12.47 37.00
CA LEU A 83 12.95 11.10 36.93
C LEU A 83 13.86 10.85 35.72
N ASN A 84 13.56 11.47 34.60
CA ASN A 84 14.39 11.43 33.39
C ASN A 84 15.70 12.21 33.55
N SER A 85 15.70 13.29 34.35
CA SER A 85 16.91 14.05 34.69
C SER A 85 17.75 13.45 35.80
N GLN A 86 17.15 12.69 36.76
CA GLN A 86 17.87 11.98 37.85
C GLN A 86 18.40 10.60 37.43
N LYS A 87 17.76 9.91 36.50
CA LYS A 87 18.36 8.77 35.82
C LYS A 87 19.28 9.30 34.75
N GLY A 88 20.53 9.55 35.15
CA GLY A 88 21.66 9.71 34.22
C GLY A 88 21.78 8.47 33.34
N VAL A 89 20.80 8.22 32.48
CA VAL A 89 21.00 7.51 31.27
C VAL A 89 21.80 8.48 30.42
N THR A 90 23.11 8.43 30.57
CA THR A 90 24.01 8.73 29.49
C THR A 90 23.57 7.84 28.32
N GLN A 91 22.49 8.25 27.64
CA GLN A 91 22.46 8.01 26.23
C GLN A 91 23.73 8.71 25.75
N ASN A 92 24.72 7.91 25.40
CA ASN A 92 25.81 8.31 24.53
C ASN A 92 25.21 8.66 23.16
N THR A 93 24.27 9.60 23.13
CA THR A 93 24.14 10.50 22.01
C THR A 93 25.36 11.39 22.12
N LYS A 94 26.51 10.93 21.60
CA LYS A 94 27.45 11.89 21.04
C LYS A 94 26.57 12.84 20.28
N LYS A 95 26.43 14.11 20.75
CA LYS A 95 26.11 15.22 19.89
C LYS A 95 27.13 15.11 18.78
N VAL A 96 26.72 14.57 17.65
CA VAL A 96 27.43 14.72 16.40
C VAL A 96 27.15 16.18 16.05
N ASP A 97 28.02 17.08 16.52
CA ASP A 97 28.14 18.45 16.04
C ASP A 97 28.73 18.41 14.63
N GLY A 98 28.16 17.59 13.77
CA GLY A 98 28.44 17.50 12.35
C GLY A 98 27.16 17.82 11.60
N ALA A 99 27.26 18.65 10.59
CA ALA A 99 26.15 18.88 9.66
C ALA A 99 25.63 17.51 9.18
N LEU A 100 24.31 17.29 9.22
CA LEU A 100 23.66 16.07 8.77
C LEU A 100 24.15 15.71 7.37
N THR A 101 24.54 14.46 7.19
CA THR A 101 24.91 13.96 5.86
C THR A 101 23.70 14.01 4.91
N PRO A 102 23.91 13.98 3.59
CA PRO A 102 22.78 13.86 2.66
C PRO A 102 21.86 12.68 2.99
N VAL A 103 22.43 11.53 3.39
CA VAL A 103 21.67 10.32 3.77
C VAL A 103 20.82 10.56 5.02
N ASP A 104 21.38 11.23 6.03
CA ASP A 104 20.62 11.55 7.26
C ASP A 104 19.42 12.47 6.96
N ARG A 105 19.58 13.42 6.05
CA ARG A 105 18.49 14.31 5.63
C ARG A 105 17.37 13.57 4.93
N GLU A 106 17.71 12.67 3.99
CA GLU A 106 16.73 11.84 3.29
C GLU A 106 15.99 10.90 4.26
N TYR A 107 16.72 10.28 5.19
CA TYR A 107 16.12 9.43 6.21
C TYR A 107 15.17 10.19 7.14
N LEU A 108 15.56 11.37 7.61
CA LEU A 108 14.71 12.21 8.47
C LEU A 108 13.47 12.69 7.72
N PHE A 109 13.61 13.04 6.45
CA PHE A 109 12.47 13.38 5.62
C PHE A 109 11.50 12.21 5.48
N ASP A 110 11.97 11.03 5.09
CA ASP A 110 11.13 9.84 4.97
C ASP A 110 10.39 9.56 6.28
N LYS A 111 11.09 9.62 7.40
CA LYS A 111 10.51 9.41 8.73
C LYS A 111 9.36 10.38 8.99
N GLU A 112 9.55 11.69 8.78
CA GLU A 112 8.51 12.70 9.04
C GLU A 112 7.39 12.62 7.99
N PHE A 113 7.71 12.30 6.73
CA PHE A 113 6.73 12.10 5.68
C PHE A 113 5.78 10.95 6.00
N TYR A 114 6.30 9.75 6.29
CA TYR A 114 5.49 8.59 6.65
C TYR A 114 4.71 8.82 7.97
N LYS A 115 5.31 9.51 8.93
CA LYS A 115 4.63 9.89 10.16
C LYS A 115 3.43 10.79 9.88
N LYS A 116 3.58 11.81 9.03
CA LYS A 116 2.53 12.77 8.68
C LYS A 116 1.40 12.13 7.89
N TYR A 117 1.72 11.43 6.81
CA TYR A 117 0.73 11.00 5.82
C TYR A 117 0.25 9.55 5.97
N ASN A 118 0.93 8.73 6.78
CA ASN A 118 0.55 7.34 7.01
C ASN A 118 0.24 7.05 8.47
N MET A 119 1.23 7.12 9.37
CA MET A 119 1.06 6.64 10.75
C MET A 119 0.14 7.54 11.59
N ASN A 120 0.33 8.86 11.53
CA ASN A 120 -0.42 9.84 12.33
C ASN A 120 -1.51 10.55 11.54
N SER A 121 -1.73 10.19 10.25
CA SER A 121 -2.79 10.80 9.48
C SER A 121 -4.15 10.43 10.05
N GLU A 122 -5.06 11.40 10.14
CA GLU A 122 -6.45 11.13 10.43
C GLU A 122 -7.04 10.16 9.40
N SER A 123 -8.08 9.43 9.80
CA SER A 123 -8.82 8.59 8.88
C SER A 123 -9.40 9.45 7.76
N ASN A 124 -9.12 9.10 6.51
CA ASN A 124 -9.65 9.74 5.33
C ASN A 124 -10.22 8.71 4.37
N LEU A 125 -10.92 9.16 3.34
CA LEU A 125 -11.60 8.25 2.39
C LEU A 125 -10.62 7.30 1.69
N ASN A 126 -9.44 7.77 1.30
CA ASN A 126 -8.43 6.92 0.66
C ASN A 126 -7.92 5.83 1.61
N LYS A 127 -7.56 6.20 2.84
CA LYS A 127 -7.07 5.26 3.85
C LYS A 127 -8.12 4.20 4.18
N LEU A 128 -9.38 4.62 4.40
CA LEU A 128 -10.49 3.70 4.60
C LEU A 128 -10.72 2.78 3.39
N GLY A 129 -10.56 3.32 2.18
CA GLY A 129 -10.66 2.57 0.94
C GLY A 129 -9.60 1.47 0.84
N TYR A 130 -8.33 1.79 1.05
CA TYR A 130 -7.26 0.79 1.03
C TYR A 130 -7.43 -0.27 2.11
N GLU A 131 -7.86 0.13 3.30
CA GLU A 131 -8.15 -0.80 4.40
C GLU A 131 -9.31 -1.75 4.04
N THR A 132 -10.35 -1.24 3.38
CA THR A 132 -11.45 -2.05 2.86
C THR A 132 -10.93 -3.09 1.86
N VAL A 133 -10.14 -2.69 0.88
CA VAL A 133 -9.58 -3.60 -0.13
C VAL A 133 -8.70 -4.70 0.47
N ILE A 134 -7.90 -4.40 1.52
CA ILE A 134 -7.12 -5.42 2.25
C ILE A 134 -8.06 -6.49 2.82
N HIS A 135 -9.16 -6.08 3.42
CA HIS A 135 -10.09 -6.99 4.07
C HIS A 135 -10.98 -7.75 3.09
N ASP A 136 -11.40 -7.09 1.99
CA ASP A 136 -12.07 -7.73 0.86
C ASP A 136 -11.22 -8.83 0.26
N HIS A 137 -9.96 -8.54 -0.07
CA HIS A 137 -9.04 -9.53 -0.60
C HIS A 137 -8.80 -10.70 0.37
N THR A 138 -8.77 -10.43 1.69
CA THR A 138 -8.69 -11.50 2.68
C THR A 138 -9.97 -12.34 2.71
N LEU A 139 -11.14 -11.72 2.49
CA LEU A 139 -12.42 -12.42 2.41
C LEU A 139 -12.47 -13.29 1.15
N GLU A 140 -12.04 -12.79 0.00
CA GLU A 140 -11.93 -13.51 -1.27
C GLU A 140 -11.02 -14.74 -1.16
N LYS A 141 -9.84 -14.58 -0.53
CA LYS A 141 -8.93 -15.70 -0.24
C LYS A 141 -9.58 -16.77 0.63
N GLY A 142 -10.48 -16.38 1.53
CA GLY A 142 -11.29 -17.34 2.30
C GLY A 142 -12.27 -18.13 1.43
N MET A 143 -12.63 -17.62 0.25
CA MET A 143 -13.53 -18.26 -0.72
C MET A 143 -12.79 -19.21 -1.67
N GLU A 144 -11.46 -19.19 -1.73
CA GLU A 144 -10.64 -20.03 -2.63
C GLU A 144 -10.50 -21.49 -2.18
N HIS A 145 -11.05 -21.87 -1.02
CA HIS A 145 -10.92 -23.24 -0.51
C HIS A 145 -11.91 -24.20 -1.18
N PHE A 146 -11.44 -25.39 -1.55
CA PHE A 146 -12.30 -26.43 -2.13
C PHE A 146 -13.32 -26.97 -1.11
N GLU A 147 -12.94 -27.08 0.16
CA GLU A 147 -13.81 -27.50 1.26
C GLU A 147 -14.13 -26.30 2.17
N LEU A 148 -15.23 -25.65 1.84
CA LEU A 148 -15.69 -24.49 2.61
C LEU A 148 -16.47 -24.92 3.86
N ARG A 149 -16.27 -24.19 4.93
CA ARG A 149 -17.09 -24.18 6.16
C ARG A 149 -17.51 -22.75 6.49
N PRO A 150 -18.51 -22.50 7.33
CA PRO A 150 -18.84 -21.13 7.74
C PRO A 150 -17.60 -20.39 8.27
N PHE A 151 -17.33 -19.19 7.77
CA PHE A 151 -16.08 -18.46 7.98
C PHE A 151 -16.28 -16.94 8.07
N ALA A 152 -15.22 -16.19 8.39
CA ALA A 152 -15.09 -14.73 8.26
C ALA A 152 -16.09 -13.87 9.07
N VAL A 153 -16.64 -14.38 10.20
CA VAL A 153 -17.60 -13.65 11.06
C VAL A 153 -17.12 -12.25 11.44
N GLN A 154 -15.90 -12.15 11.96
CA GLN A 154 -15.30 -10.87 12.35
C GLN A 154 -14.93 -10.02 11.12
N LYS A 155 -14.47 -10.65 10.05
CA LYS A 155 -14.03 -9.97 8.84
C LYS A 155 -15.19 -9.25 8.14
N THR A 156 -16.32 -9.93 7.96
CA THR A 156 -17.51 -9.31 7.35
C THR A 156 -18.05 -8.16 8.19
N ALA A 157 -18.05 -8.30 9.52
CA ALA A 157 -18.45 -7.22 10.41
C ALA A 157 -17.54 -5.99 10.29
N TYR A 158 -16.23 -6.22 10.12
CA TYR A 158 -15.26 -5.14 9.96
C TYR A 158 -15.38 -4.44 8.60
N ILE A 159 -15.56 -5.20 7.51
CA ILE A 159 -15.84 -4.62 6.18
C ILE A 159 -17.09 -3.74 6.21
N ILE A 160 -18.16 -4.20 6.86
CA ILE A 160 -19.40 -3.42 7.06
C ILE A 160 -19.10 -2.10 7.80
N ASP A 161 -18.28 -2.14 8.85
CA ASP A 161 -17.89 -0.92 9.58
C ASP A 161 -17.11 0.05 8.69
N LEU A 162 -16.12 -0.46 7.96
CA LEU A 162 -15.32 0.35 7.03
C LEU A 162 -16.18 1.01 5.96
N ILE A 163 -17.13 0.28 5.38
CA ILE A 163 -18.08 0.83 4.40
C ILE A 163 -18.93 1.94 5.05
N ARG A 164 -19.47 1.72 6.24
CA ARG A 164 -20.25 2.73 6.98
C ARG A 164 -19.42 3.98 7.29
N ARG A 165 -18.13 3.83 7.57
CA ARG A 165 -17.24 4.97 7.80
C ARG A 165 -16.97 5.74 6.52
N GLN A 166 -16.84 5.07 5.36
CA GLN A 166 -16.68 5.72 4.06
C GLN A 166 -17.91 6.60 3.71
N THR A 167 -19.12 6.19 4.08
CA THR A 167 -20.34 6.98 3.76
C THR A 167 -20.39 8.37 4.42
N LYS A 168 -19.46 8.69 5.33
CA LYS A 168 -19.33 10.03 5.92
C LYS A 168 -18.56 11.02 5.03
N TYR A 169 -18.00 10.58 3.92
CA TYR A 169 -17.19 11.38 3.01
C TYR A 169 -17.92 11.57 1.67
N GLU A 170 -17.87 12.77 1.11
CA GLU A 170 -18.43 13.05 -0.19
C GLU A 170 -17.75 12.23 -1.29
N GLY A 171 -18.51 11.75 -2.27
CA GLY A 171 -18.03 11.00 -3.43
C GLY A 171 -17.56 9.57 -3.13
N PHE A 172 -17.88 9.03 -1.97
CA PHE A 172 -17.53 7.66 -1.58
C PHE A 172 -18.16 6.61 -2.52
N GLU A 173 -19.36 6.87 -3.00
CA GLU A 173 -20.16 5.97 -3.84
C GLU A 173 -19.49 5.62 -5.17
N ASN A 174 -18.61 6.51 -5.67
CA ASN A 174 -17.86 6.30 -6.91
C ASN A 174 -16.48 5.68 -6.69
N LYS A 175 -16.11 5.36 -5.44
CA LYS A 175 -14.81 4.78 -5.13
C LYS A 175 -14.80 3.27 -5.35
N PHE A 176 -13.76 2.80 -6.03
CA PHE A 176 -13.53 1.35 -6.26
C PHE A 176 -13.69 0.54 -4.97
N ALA A 177 -13.05 0.97 -3.88
CA ALA A 177 -13.05 0.25 -2.61
C ALA A 177 -14.45 0.08 -2.01
N PHE A 178 -15.31 1.11 -2.11
CA PHE A 178 -16.69 1.03 -1.66
C PHE A 178 -17.50 0.04 -2.51
N ILE A 179 -17.42 0.17 -3.84
CA ILE A 179 -18.14 -0.70 -4.77
C ILE A 179 -17.66 -2.15 -4.63
N ASN A 180 -16.32 -2.36 -4.54
CA ASN A 180 -15.73 -3.68 -4.35
C ASN A 180 -16.15 -4.32 -3.03
N GLY A 181 -16.14 -3.57 -1.93
CA GLY A 181 -16.57 -4.06 -0.63
C GLY A 181 -18.01 -4.57 -0.62
N ILE A 182 -18.93 -3.86 -1.29
CA ILE A 182 -20.31 -4.31 -1.47
C ILE A 182 -20.35 -5.60 -2.29
N ASN A 183 -19.62 -5.69 -3.39
CA ASN A 183 -19.62 -6.88 -4.26
C ASN A 183 -18.93 -8.09 -3.61
N SER A 184 -17.89 -7.90 -2.81
CA SER A 184 -17.27 -8.96 -2.01
C SER A 184 -18.26 -9.54 -0.97
N LEU A 185 -19.05 -8.67 -0.32
CA LEU A 185 -20.11 -9.12 0.59
C LEU A 185 -21.28 -9.81 -0.14
N ARG A 186 -21.61 -9.41 -1.38
CA ARG A 186 -22.58 -10.12 -2.23
C ARG A 186 -22.08 -11.52 -2.59
N ALA A 187 -20.83 -11.64 -3.00
CA ALA A 187 -20.21 -12.93 -3.29
C ALA A 187 -20.20 -13.84 -2.05
N TYR A 188 -19.85 -13.30 -0.89
CA TYR A 188 -19.93 -14.02 0.39
C TYR A 188 -21.36 -14.52 0.69
N LYS A 189 -22.36 -13.66 0.54
CA LYS A 189 -23.80 -14.01 0.71
C LYS A 189 -24.18 -15.17 -0.22
N THR A 190 -23.82 -15.12 -1.50
CA THR A 190 -24.11 -16.15 -2.51
C THR A 190 -23.51 -17.50 -2.11
N ILE A 191 -22.26 -17.53 -1.60
CA ILE A 191 -21.64 -18.76 -1.11
C ILE A 191 -22.41 -19.35 0.06
N TYR A 192 -22.84 -18.54 1.01
CA TYR A 192 -23.63 -19.00 2.16
C TYR A 192 -24.99 -19.56 1.75
N GLU A 193 -25.64 -18.98 0.72
CA GLU A 193 -26.89 -19.48 0.14
C GLU A 193 -26.68 -20.83 -0.56
N LYS A 194 -25.63 -20.94 -1.39
CA LYS A 194 -25.25 -22.16 -2.08
C LYS A 194 -25.02 -23.34 -1.12
N HIS A 195 -24.38 -23.06 0.02
CA HIS A 195 -24.08 -24.06 1.05
C HIS A 195 -25.19 -24.23 2.11
N LYS A 196 -26.32 -23.53 1.97
CA LYS A 196 -27.47 -23.57 2.90
C LYS A 196 -27.13 -23.15 4.35
N TRP A 197 -26.20 -22.20 4.52
CA TRP A 197 -25.80 -21.62 5.82
C TRP A 197 -26.57 -20.38 6.18
N THR A 198 -27.76 -20.19 5.63
CA THR A 198 -28.59 -18.98 5.80
C THR A 198 -29.11 -18.75 7.22
N ASN A 199 -29.03 -19.76 8.09
CA ASN A 199 -29.35 -19.66 9.50
C ASN A 199 -28.28 -18.95 10.34
N LYS A 200 -27.06 -18.77 9.81
CA LYS A 200 -25.93 -18.19 10.52
C LYS A 200 -26.09 -16.67 10.73
N ASN A 201 -25.63 -16.17 11.86
CA ASN A 201 -25.78 -14.75 12.23
C ASN A 201 -25.03 -13.81 11.29
N GLU A 202 -23.83 -14.18 10.85
CA GLU A 202 -23.03 -13.42 9.89
C GLU A 202 -23.75 -13.27 8.55
N TYR A 203 -24.39 -14.32 8.05
CA TYR A 203 -25.22 -14.25 6.84
C TYR A 203 -26.37 -13.26 7.01
N LYS A 204 -27.09 -13.32 8.13
CA LYS A 204 -28.23 -12.43 8.40
C LYS A 204 -27.78 -10.97 8.45
N LYS A 205 -26.65 -10.68 9.12
CA LYS A 205 -26.07 -9.33 9.21
C LYS A 205 -25.65 -8.79 7.84
N VAL A 206 -24.97 -9.60 7.04
CA VAL A 206 -24.56 -9.23 5.67
C VAL A 206 -25.78 -9.01 4.78
N SER A 207 -26.77 -9.90 4.83
CA SER A 207 -28.00 -9.79 4.04
C SER A 207 -28.78 -8.53 4.38
N GLU A 208 -28.93 -8.21 5.67
CA GLU A 208 -29.60 -6.99 6.11
C GLU A 208 -28.86 -5.73 5.69
N PHE A 209 -27.54 -5.73 5.83
CA PHE A 209 -26.70 -4.61 5.41
C PHE A 209 -26.82 -4.33 3.91
N LEU A 210 -26.79 -5.37 3.07
CA LEU A 210 -26.82 -5.26 1.61
C LEU A 210 -28.14 -4.69 1.06
N LYS A 211 -29.25 -4.77 1.80
CA LYS A 211 -30.54 -4.14 1.40
C LYS A 211 -30.42 -2.64 1.18
N ASN A 212 -29.50 -1.97 1.88
CA ASN A 212 -29.29 -0.53 1.73
C ASN A 212 -28.48 -0.16 0.49
N TYR A 213 -27.91 -1.15 -0.21
CA TYR A 213 -26.94 -0.95 -1.30
C TYR A 213 -27.31 -1.70 -2.57
N GLU A 214 -28.59 -2.00 -2.80
CA GLU A 214 -29.07 -2.74 -3.99
C GLU A 214 -28.72 -2.04 -5.29
N LYS A 215 -28.68 -0.69 -5.28
CA LYS A 215 -28.36 0.14 -6.47
C LYS A 215 -26.87 0.24 -6.80
N VAL A 216 -25.98 -0.27 -5.95
CA VAL A 216 -24.54 -0.26 -6.22
C VAL A 216 -24.26 -1.17 -7.42
N PRO A 217 -23.49 -0.69 -8.43
CA PRO A 217 -23.19 -1.47 -9.63
C PRO A 217 -22.56 -2.83 -9.29
N GLU A 218 -23.01 -3.86 -9.99
CA GLU A 218 -22.45 -5.20 -9.83
C GLU A 218 -21.18 -5.36 -10.67
N HIS A 219 -20.18 -6.00 -10.08
CA HIS A 219 -19.02 -6.51 -10.80
C HIS A 219 -18.58 -7.86 -10.18
N LYS A 220 -17.74 -8.57 -10.91
CA LYS A 220 -17.23 -9.87 -10.49
C LYS A 220 -16.35 -9.69 -9.23
N ALA A 221 -16.68 -10.40 -8.16
CA ALA A 221 -15.95 -10.46 -6.89
C ALA A 221 -15.99 -11.89 -6.35
N GLY A 222 -15.19 -12.15 -5.30
CA GLY A 222 -15.08 -13.49 -4.73
C GLY A 222 -14.03 -14.36 -5.43
N ALA A 223 -14.27 -15.66 -5.50
CA ALA A 223 -13.38 -16.63 -6.13
C ALA A 223 -14.07 -17.34 -7.31
N TYR A 224 -13.28 -17.78 -8.27
CA TYR A 224 -13.76 -18.57 -9.41
C TYR A 224 -12.77 -19.69 -9.76
N ILE A 225 -13.27 -20.71 -10.43
CA ILE A 225 -12.49 -21.87 -10.83
C ILE A 225 -12.20 -21.75 -12.32
N LEU A 226 -10.95 -22.03 -12.70
CA LEU A 226 -10.54 -22.25 -14.08
C LEU A 226 -10.04 -23.67 -14.23
N THR A 227 -10.39 -24.29 -15.32
CA THR A 227 -9.85 -25.61 -15.71
C THR A 227 -8.42 -25.44 -16.24
N LYS A 228 -7.66 -26.53 -16.23
CA LYS A 228 -6.32 -26.55 -16.85
C LYS A 228 -6.39 -26.14 -18.34
N GLN A 229 -7.42 -26.57 -19.05
CA GLN A 229 -7.59 -26.26 -20.47
C GLN A 229 -7.84 -24.76 -20.72
N GLU A 230 -8.66 -24.11 -19.88
CA GLU A 230 -8.88 -22.66 -19.96
C GLU A 230 -7.57 -21.90 -19.69
N LEU A 231 -6.84 -22.27 -18.65
CA LEU A 231 -5.53 -21.68 -18.36
C LEU A 231 -4.53 -21.87 -19.51
N GLU A 232 -4.50 -23.07 -20.13
CA GLU A 232 -3.59 -23.36 -21.24
C GLU A 232 -3.87 -22.50 -22.47
N ASN A 233 -5.10 -22.17 -22.74
CA ASN A 233 -5.48 -21.28 -23.85
C ASN A 233 -4.96 -19.85 -23.62
N ASP A 234 -4.92 -19.40 -22.36
CA ASP A 234 -4.56 -18.02 -22.03
C ASP A 234 -3.04 -17.80 -21.94
N TYR A 235 -2.25 -18.78 -21.47
CA TYR A 235 -0.82 -18.58 -21.24
C TYR A 235 0.11 -19.01 -22.39
N LYS A 236 -0.38 -19.70 -23.41
CA LYS A 236 0.44 -20.15 -24.57
C LYS A 236 0.76 -19.00 -25.53
N ILE A 237 1.67 -18.12 -25.13
CA ILE A 237 2.17 -17.00 -25.94
C ILE A 237 3.69 -17.06 -26.04
N ASP A 238 4.30 -16.50 -27.10
CA ASP A 238 5.75 -16.33 -27.19
C ASP A 238 6.24 -15.12 -26.35
N TYR A 239 6.12 -15.27 -25.03
CA TYR A 239 6.49 -14.24 -24.09
C TYR A 239 8.00 -13.90 -24.11
N LEU A 240 8.84 -14.91 -24.35
CA LEU A 240 10.28 -14.72 -24.44
C LEU A 240 10.65 -13.78 -25.60
N ARG A 241 10.07 -14.00 -26.78
CA ARG A 241 10.26 -13.12 -27.93
C ARG A 241 9.78 -11.72 -27.62
N PHE A 242 8.61 -11.58 -27.02
CA PHE A 242 8.02 -10.30 -26.65
C PHE A 242 8.92 -9.49 -25.70
N VAL A 243 9.38 -10.08 -24.59
CA VAL A 243 10.22 -9.34 -23.62
C VAL A 243 11.62 -9.02 -24.18
N LYS A 244 12.15 -9.86 -25.07
CA LYS A 244 13.43 -9.59 -25.76
C LYS A 244 13.33 -8.45 -26.75
N SER A 245 12.18 -8.24 -27.40
CA SER A 245 11.98 -7.19 -28.41
C SER A 245 11.79 -5.80 -27.79
N ARG A 246 11.43 -5.70 -26.51
CA ARG A 246 11.27 -4.43 -25.82
C ARG A 246 12.64 -3.81 -25.47
N HIS A 247 12.89 -2.62 -25.91
CA HIS A 247 14.12 -1.85 -25.64
C HIS A 247 13.81 -0.49 -25.01
N SER A 248 14.80 0.12 -24.34
CA SER A 248 14.72 1.52 -23.93
C SER A 248 14.87 2.41 -25.15
N THR A 249 13.78 3.04 -25.56
CA THR A 249 13.68 3.91 -26.74
C THR A 249 14.11 5.32 -26.38
N ARG A 250 14.97 5.93 -27.21
CA ARG A 250 15.55 7.26 -26.97
C ARG A 250 15.31 8.25 -28.12
N ASN A 251 14.71 7.80 -29.20
CA ASN A 251 14.21 8.60 -30.30
C ASN A 251 12.78 8.17 -30.62
N TYR A 252 11.93 9.12 -30.93
CA TYR A 252 10.49 8.89 -31.12
C TYR A 252 10.02 9.67 -32.34
N LYS A 253 8.92 9.23 -32.92
CA LYS A 253 8.19 10.09 -33.88
C LYS A 253 7.80 11.41 -33.23
N HIS A 254 7.86 12.49 -34.00
CA HIS A 254 7.49 13.83 -33.52
C HIS A 254 5.97 14.04 -33.53
N GLU A 255 5.25 13.10 -32.97
CA GLU A 255 3.81 13.17 -32.80
C GLU A 255 3.38 12.83 -31.37
N PRO A 256 2.37 13.49 -30.82
CA PRO A 256 1.87 13.18 -29.49
C PRO A 256 1.18 11.81 -29.50
N LEU A 257 1.27 11.10 -28.36
CA LEU A 257 0.50 9.87 -28.15
C LEU A 257 -0.99 10.21 -28.12
N LYS A 258 -1.81 9.39 -28.77
CA LYS A 258 -3.26 9.44 -28.65
C LYS A 258 -3.65 9.02 -27.23
N ILE A 259 -4.63 9.70 -26.67
CA ILE A 259 -5.08 9.40 -25.31
C ILE A 259 -5.65 7.99 -25.21
N GLU A 260 -6.25 7.49 -26.27
CA GLU A 260 -6.81 6.14 -26.35
C GLU A 260 -5.72 5.08 -26.19
N ASP A 261 -4.54 5.28 -26.77
CA ASP A 261 -3.40 4.37 -26.65
C ASP A 261 -2.82 4.39 -25.23
N VAL A 262 -2.79 5.57 -24.60
CA VAL A 262 -2.38 5.70 -23.19
C VAL A 262 -3.37 4.97 -22.28
N GLN A 263 -4.67 5.15 -22.51
CA GLN A 263 -5.73 4.48 -21.76
C GLN A 263 -5.67 2.97 -21.95
N ALA A 264 -5.44 2.48 -23.17
CA ALA A 264 -5.28 1.05 -23.45
C ALA A 264 -4.06 0.46 -22.71
N ALA A 265 -2.94 1.18 -22.68
CA ALA A 265 -1.77 0.72 -21.93
C ALA A 265 -2.02 0.66 -20.40
N VAL A 266 -2.73 1.64 -19.84
CA VAL A 266 -3.12 1.67 -18.44
C VAL A 266 -4.11 0.54 -18.12
N GLU A 267 -5.05 0.27 -19.03
CA GLU A 267 -6.01 -0.83 -18.91
C GLU A 267 -5.34 -2.20 -18.80
N ILE A 268 -4.23 -2.41 -19.50
CA ILE A 268 -3.39 -3.61 -19.37
C ILE A 268 -2.59 -3.55 -18.06
N ALA A 269 -1.97 -2.43 -17.77
CA ALA A 269 -1.08 -2.28 -16.61
C ALA A 269 -1.81 -2.43 -15.26
N LYS A 270 -3.12 -2.12 -15.19
CA LYS A 270 -3.91 -2.26 -13.95
C LYS A 270 -3.97 -3.69 -13.40
N TYR A 271 -3.70 -4.70 -14.23
CA TYR A 271 -3.61 -6.11 -13.79
C TYR A 271 -2.28 -6.47 -13.11
N SER A 272 -1.43 -5.48 -12.84
CA SER A 272 -0.21 -5.68 -12.06
C SER A 272 -0.53 -6.14 -10.64
N ALA A 273 0.24 -7.11 -10.16
CA ALA A 273 0.14 -7.52 -8.77
C ALA A 273 0.43 -6.34 -7.83
N SER A 274 -0.34 -6.22 -6.76
CA SER A 274 -0.11 -5.26 -5.68
C SER A 274 -0.38 -5.91 -4.32
N ALA A 275 0.32 -5.44 -3.29
CA ALA A 275 0.14 -5.99 -1.95
C ALA A 275 -1.34 -5.91 -1.52
N CYS A 276 -1.94 -7.07 -1.22
CA CYS A 276 -3.37 -7.21 -0.89
C CYS A 276 -4.31 -6.57 -1.92
N ASN A 277 -3.90 -6.54 -3.20
CA ASN A 277 -4.65 -5.91 -4.30
C ASN A 277 -5.04 -4.44 -4.05
N ARG A 278 -4.27 -3.69 -3.26
CA ARG A 278 -4.60 -2.31 -2.85
C ARG A 278 -4.55 -1.28 -3.97
N GLN A 279 -3.81 -1.54 -5.05
CA GLN A 279 -3.79 -0.73 -6.27
C GLN A 279 -3.53 0.77 -6.05
N TYR A 280 -2.64 1.11 -5.13
CA TYR A 280 -2.33 2.49 -4.72
C TYR A 280 -1.32 3.20 -5.63
N ILE A 281 -0.95 2.60 -6.77
CA ILE A 281 -0.09 3.22 -7.78
C ILE A 281 -0.91 4.19 -8.62
N LYS A 282 -0.32 5.33 -8.96
CA LYS A 282 -0.90 6.36 -9.83
C LYS A 282 0.03 6.64 -11.01
N LEU A 283 -0.56 6.97 -12.13
CA LEU A 283 0.15 7.42 -13.33
C LEU A 283 -0.28 8.84 -13.67
N HIS A 284 0.65 9.77 -13.59
CA HIS A 284 0.43 11.15 -14.01
C HIS A 284 0.98 11.34 -15.42
N TYR A 285 0.15 11.81 -16.35
CA TYR A 285 0.49 11.98 -17.76
C TYR A 285 0.58 13.46 -18.12
N TYR A 286 1.71 13.87 -18.71
CA TYR A 286 1.98 15.24 -19.11
C TYR A 286 2.43 15.26 -20.56
N PRO A 287 1.47 15.37 -21.54
CA PRO A 287 1.78 15.31 -22.98
C PRO A 287 2.51 16.56 -23.47
N THR A 288 2.12 17.74 -22.98
CA THR A 288 2.57 19.03 -23.52
C THR A 288 2.70 20.09 -22.43
N GLY A 289 3.14 21.29 -22.79
CA GLY A 289 3.09 22.49 -21.96
C GLY A 289 4.13 22.52 -20.84
N LYS A 290 3.89 23.44 -19.88
CA LYS A 290 4.83 23.74 -18.79
C LYS A 290 5.04 22.56 -17.83
N MET A 291 4.00 21.80 -17.56
CA MET A 291 4.11 20.64 -16.67
C MET A 291 5.01 19.55 -17.27
N ARG A 292 4.89 19.28 -18.59
CA ARG A 292 5.84 18.40 -19.29
C ARG A 292 7.29 18.90 -19.18
N GLN A 293 7.51 20.20 -19.37
CA GLN A 293 8.85 20.81 -19.24
C GLN A 293 9.40 20.65 -17.81
N ASN A 294 8.58 20.78 -16.79
CA ASN A 294 8.98 20.53 -15.41
C ASN A 294 9.46 19.07 -15.25
N VAL A 295 8.71 18.08 -15.76
CA VAL A 295 9.13 16.67 -15.68
C VAL A 295 10.47 16.48 -16.37
N ILE A 296 10.65 17.03 -17.56
CA ILE A 296 11.91 16.96 -18.30
C ILE A 296 13.06 17.63 -17.51
N LYS A 297 12.81 18.76 -16.84
CA LYS A 297 13.81 19.46 -16.02
C LYS A 297 14.38 18.56 -14.92
N TYR A 298 13.51 17.84 -14.20
CA TYR A 298 13.89 16.98 -13.07
C TYR A 298 14.27 15.55 -13.48
N ALA A 299 14.12 15.18 -14.74
CA ALA A 299 14.52 13.89 -15.25
C ALA A 299 16.06 13.76 -15.30
N LEU A 300 16.61 12.88 -14.48
CA LEU A 300 18.05 12.59 -14.46
C LEU A 300 18.41 11.58 -15.57
N GLY A 301 19.62 11.73 -16.15
CA GLY A 301 20.06 10.80 -17.18
C GLY A 301 19.38 10.97 -18.55
N LYS A 302 18.75 12.13 -18.79
CA LYS A 302 18.12 12.46 -20.09
C LYS A 302 19.10 12.84 -21.20
N GLY A 303 20.39 12.90 -20.90
CA GLY A 303 21.44 13.18 -21.91
C GLY A 303 21.40 12.17 -23.05
N GLY A 304 21.48 12.64 -24.29
CA GLY A 304 21.39 11.79 -25.48
C GLY A 304 19.97 11.33 -25.85
N LEU A 305 18.93 11.86 -25.19
CA LEU A 305 17.53 11.64 -25.59
C LEU A 305 17.06 12.76 -26.51
N TYR A 306 16.34 12.39 -27.57
CA TYR A 306 15.59 13.33 -28.38
C TYR A 306 14.28 13.66 -27.65
N LEU A 307 14.19 14.90 -27.11
CA LEU A 307 13.07 15.31 -26.26
C LEU A 307 11.90 15.90 -27.05
N GLU A 308 12.08 16.13 -28.35
CA GLU A 308 11.01 16.56 -29.23
C GLU A 308 10.03 15.40 -29.46
N GLY A 309 8.74 15.67 -29.36
CA GLY A 309 7.70 14.64 -29.49
C GLY A 309 7.55 13.68 -28.30
N VAL A 310 8.46 13.72 -27.29
CA VAL A 310 8.36 12.81 -26.15
C VAL A 310 7.17 13.15 -25.25
N ASN A 311 6.44 12.13 -24.85
CA ASN A 311 5.42 12.20 -23.83
C ASN A 311 6.01 11.83 -22.48
N THR A 312 5.62 12.53 -21.42
CA THR A 312 6.21 12.33 -20.10
C THR A 312 5.17 11.82 -19.10
N PHE A 313 5.60 10.85 -18.29
CA PHE A 313 4.80 10.27 -17.23
C PHE A 313 5.58 10.27 -15.93
N ILE A 314 4.87 10.38 -14.83
CA ILE A 314 5.38 10.13 -13.48
C ILE A 314 4.57 9.01 -12.86
N VAL A 315 5.23 7.96 -12.44
CA VAL A 315 4.62 6.90 -11.64
C VAL A 315 4.82 7.24 -10.17
N THR A 316 3.72 7.31 -9.43
CA THR A 316 3.72 7.59 -8.00
C THR A 316 3.02 6.46 -7.23
N PHE A 317 3.12 6.50 -5.92
CA PHE A 317 2.30 5.70 -5.02
C PHE A 317 1.75 6.54 -3.87
N ASP A 318 0.48 6.27 -3.54
CA ASP A 318 -0.21 6.87 -2.39
C ASP A 318 0.21 6.15 -1.11
N VAL A 319 0.87 6.86 -0.18
CA VAL A 319 1.35 6.27 1.08
C VAL A 319 0.24 5.90 2.05
N ASN A 320 -0.98 6.40 1.86
CA ASN A 320 -2.15 5.95 2.63
C ASN A 320 -2.47 4.46 2.36
N GLY A 321 -2.00 3.93 1.23
CA GLY A 321 -2.13 2.52 0.88
C GLY A 321 -1.17 1.59 1.61
N LEU A 322 -0.24 2.09 2.43
CA LEU A 322 0.71 1.28 3.20
C LEU A 322 0.16 0.98 4.60
N SER A 323 0.29 -0.26 5.05
CA SER A 323 -0.26 -0.69 6.35
C SER A 323 0.58 -0.28 7.55
N GLY A 324 1.77 0.27 7.35
CA GLY A 324 2.63 0.75 8.41
C GLY A 324 4.11 0.80 8.05
N ALA A 325 4.96 1.10 9.02
CA ALA A 325 6.40 1.34 8.82
C ALA A 325 7.16 0.15 8.18
N GLY A 326 6.73 -1.08 8.42
CA GLY A 326 7.31 -2.27 7.79
C GLY A 326 7.14 -2.29 6.26
N GLU A 327 6.12 -1.62 5.76
CA GLU A 327 5.83 -1.54 4.33
C GLU A 327 6.45 -0.30 3.63
N ARG A 328 7.32 0.47 4.27
CA ARG A 328 7.88 1.71 3.71
C ARG A 328 8.47 1.57 2.29
N ASN A 329 9.01 0.41 1.95
CA ASN A 329 9.56 0.13 0.62
C ASN A 329 8.55 -0.55 -0.32
N GLN A 330 7.38 -0.98 0.19
CA GLN A 330 6.37 -1.69 -0.59
C GLN A 330 5.81 -0.83 -1.72
N GLY A 331 5.74 0.50 -1.53
CA GLY A 331 5.33 1.44 -2.56
C GLY A 331 6.22 1.38 -3.79
N TYR A 332 7.53 1.43 -3.62
CA TYR A 332 8.49 1.33 -4.71
C TYR A 332 8.47 -0.04 -5.39
N PHE A 333 8.34 -1.12 -4.61
CA PHE A 333 8.21 -2.47 -5.16
C PHE A 333 6.98 -2.60 -6.06
N ASN A 334 5.81 -2.17 -5.59
CA ASN A 334 4.58 -2.24 -6.38
C ASN A 334 4.62 -1.29 -7.59
N ALA A 335 5.24 -0.10 -7.47
CA ALA A 335 5.45 0.79 -8.59
C ALA A 335 6.35 0.16 -9.67
N GLY A 336 7.37 -0.61 -9.27
CA GLY A 336 8.21 -1.39 -10.18
C GLY A 336 7.42 -2.45 -10.95
N LEU A 337 6.55 -3.22 -10.27
CA LEU A 337 5.67 -4.21 -10.90
C LEU A 337 4.72 -3.54 -11.90
N TYR A 338 4.04 -2.48 -11.49
CA TYR A 338 3.13 -1.72 -12.35
C TYR A 338 3.86 -1.13 -13.55
N SER A 339 5.00 -0.50 -13.34
CA SER A 339 5.79 0.14 -14.38
C SER A 339 6.30 -0.86 -15.41
N THR A 340 6.67 -2.08 -14.99
CA THR A 340 7.08 -3.16 -15.90
C THR A 340 5.92 -3.56 -16.82
N ASN A 341 4.72 -3.76 -16.27
CA ASN A 341 3.57 -4.07 -17.09
C ASN A 341 3.18 -2.89 -18.00
N LEU A 342 3.29 -1.65 -17.52
CA LEU A 342 2.99 -0.45 -18.31
C LEU A 342 3.91 -0.33 -19.54
N VAL A 343 5.22 -0.52 -19.38
CA VAL A 343 6.13 -0.43 -20.54
C VAL A 343 5.96 -1.60 -21.50
N ASN A 344 5.57 -2.78 -21.01
CA ASN A 344 5.21 -3.91 -21.85
C ASN A 344 3.89 -3.66 -22.60
N ALA A 345 2.91 -3.04 -21.95
CA ALA A 345 1.66 -2.63 -22.58
C ALA A 345 1.91 -1.59 -23.69
N PHE A 346 2.69 -0.56 -23.43
CA PHE A 346 3.09 0.41 -24.46
C PHE A 346 3.79 -0.28 -25.63
N HIS A 347 4.73 -1.19 -25.33
CA HIS A 347 5.43 -1.96 -26.38
C HIS A 347 4.47 -2.77 -27.25
N SER A 348 3.47 -3.43 -26.66
CA SER A 348 2.46 -4.19 -27.41
C SER A 348 1.58 -3.32 -28.30
N LEU A 349 1.49 -2.02 -28.03
CA LEU A 349 0.77 -1.02 -28.81
C LEU A 349 1.66 -0.25 -29.80
N GLY A 350 2.92 -0.71 -30.01
CA GLY A 350 3.85 -0.04 -30.94
C GLY A 350 4.42 1.28 -30.37
N ILE A 351 4.47 1.43 -29.07
CA ILE A 351 4.97 2.62 -28.37
C ILE A 351 6.29 2.29 -27.66
N GLY A 352 7.32 3.05 -27.98
CA GLY A 352 8.62 2.97 -27.34
C GLY A 352 8.65 3.70 -26.01
N THR A 353 9.39 3.16 -25.04
CA THR A 353 9.51 3.73 -23.71
C THR A 353 10.94 3.78 -23.20
N CYS A 354 11.21 4.71 -22.28
CA CYS A 354 12.46 4.77 -21.54
C CYS A 354 12.21 5.18 -20.10
N PHE A 355 12.61 4.34 -19.15
CA PHE A 355 12.66 4.74 -17.74
C PHE A 355 13.75 5.78 -17.54
N ILE A 356 13.39 6.85 -16.85
CA ILE A 356 14.30 7.93 -16.47
C ILE A 356 14.39 7.93 -14.95
N GLN A 357 15.61 7.81 -14.46
CA GLN A 357 15.87 7.76 -13.04
C GLN A 357 15.35 9.03 -12.34
N PHE A 358 14.69 8.84 -11.23
CA PHE A 358 14.33 9.88 -10.28
C PHE A 358 15.12 9.64 -8.98
N ALA A 359 16.31 10.19 -8.89
CA ALA A 359 17.19 10.15 -7.72
C ALA A 359 17.51 11.58 -7.27
N ASN A 360 16.49 12.41 -7.24
CA ASN A 360 16.55 13.82 -6.91
C ASN A 360 16.49 14.01 -5.39
N SER A 361 16.84 15.20 -4.93
CA SER A 361 16.68 15.53 -3.51
C SER A 361 15.19 15.60 -3.13
N VAL A 362 14.93 15.51 -1.83
CA VAL A 362 13.59 15.74 -1.25
C VAL A 362 12.97 17.05 -1.74
N LYS A 363 13.76 18.13 -1.71
CA LYS A 363 13.30 19.44 -2.18
C LYS A 363 12.86 19.41 -3.65
N ASP A 364 13.60 18.71 -4.49
CA ASP A 364 13.25 18.58 -5.90
C ASP A 364 11.97 17.75 -6.09
N GLU A 365 11.76 16.70 -5.28
CA GLU A 365 10.51 15.93 -5.29
C GLU A 365 9.32 16.81 -4.89
N GLU A 366 9.43 17.57 -3.80
CA GLU A 366 8.38 18.49 -3.36
C GLU A 366 8.09 19.59 -4.39
N ASP A 367 9.13 20.17 -4.97
CA ASP A 367 9.00 21.20 -6.01
C ASP A 367 8.31 20.63 -7.26
N LEU A 368 8.71 19.43 -7.73
CA LEU A 368 8.10 18.79 -8.89
C LEU A 368 6.63 18.44 -8.62
N LYS A 369 6.32 17.88 -7.45
CA LYS A 369 4.93 17.57 -7.06
C LYS A 369 4.06 18.83 -7.08
N ARG A 370 4.50 19.90 -6.44
CA ARG A 370 3.78 21.17 -6.39
C ARG A 370 3.56 21.76 -7.79
N MET A 371 4.61 21.81 -8.63
CA MET A 371 4.53 22.39 -9.98
C MET A 371 3.67 21.57 -10.94
N ASN A 372 3.51 20.28 -10.68
CA ASN A 372 2.79 19.33 -11.52
C ASN A 372 1.48 18.83 -10.89
N GLN A 373 1.02 19.46 -9.79
CA GLN A 373 -0.25 19.18 -9.11
C GLN A 373 -0.39 17.72 -8.66
N ILE A 374 0.75 17.11 -8.28
CA ILE A 374 0.75 15.77 -7.67
C ILE A 374 0.42 15.93 -6.18
N PRO A 375 -0.51 15.13 -5.63
CA PRO A 375 -0.87 15.18 -4.21
C PRO A 375 0.34 15.04 -3.28
N GLU A 376 0.35 15.79 -2.17
CA GLU A 376 1.46 15.79 -1.22
C GLU A 376 1.72 14.41 -0.60
N TYR A 377 0.68 13.60 -0.41
CA TYR A 377 0.77 12.26 0.17
C TYR A 377 1.25 11.18 -0.82
N GLU A 378 1.54 11.54 -2.06
CA GLU A 378 2.16 10.63 -3.03
C GLU A 378 3.68 10.76 -3.03
N ARG A 379 4.38 9.66 -3.25
CA ARG A 379 5.83 9.60 -3.50
C ARG A 379 6.09 9.29 -4.96
N ILE A 380 7.06 9.95 -5.53
CA ILE A 380 7.50 9.69 -6.91
C ILE A 380 8.39 8.45 -6.91
N ALA A 381 8.00 7.44 -7.70
CA ALA A 381 8.79 6.22 -7.86
C ALA A 381 9.74 6.30 -9.06
N VAL A 382 9.24 6.75 -10.22
CA VAL A 382 10.03 6.81 -11.46
C VAL A 382 9.40 7.75 -12.47
N ILE A 383 10.21 8.37 -13.32
CA ILE A 383 9.78 9.08 -14.51
C ILE A 383 9.84 8.11 -15.70
N LEU A 384 8.86 8.18 -16.59
CA LEU A 384 8.80 7.40 -17.82
C LEU A 384 8.63 8.34 -19.01
N PHE A 385 9.45 8.15 -20.04
CA PHE A 385 9.27 8.80 -21.34
C PHE A 385 8.72 7.78 -22.33
N ALA A 386 7.79 8.22 -23.19
CA ALA A 386 7.18 7.39 -24.22
C ALA A 386 6.86 8.17 -25.49
N GLY A 387 6.79 7.46 -26.62
CA GLY A 387 6.39 7.97 -27.91
C GLY A 387 6.29 6.84 -28.91
N TYR A 388 5.62 7.07 -30.05
CA TYR A 388 5.57 6.06 -31.11
C TYR A 388 6.97 5.76 -31.63
N TYR A 389 7.18 4.49 -32.01
CA TYR A 389 8.43 4.11 -32.67
C TYR A 389 8.58 4.88 -33.98
N ASP A 390 9.78 5.38 -34.24
CA ASP A 390 10.15 5.91 -35.53
C ASP A 390 10.37 4.76 -36.54
N GLU A 391 10.37 5.08 -37.83
CA GLU A 391 10.63 4.09 -38.90
C GLU A 391 11.97 3.38 -38.70
N LYS A 392 12.94 4.08 -38.15
CA LYS A 392 14.25 3.52 -37.77
C LYS A 392 14.57 3.93 -36.33
N SER A 393 14.77 2.94 -35.49
CA SER A 393 15.21 3.16 -34.10
C SER A 393 16.52 2.47 -33.84
N ILE A 394 17.40 3.15 -33.08
CA ILE A 394 18.70 2.62 -32.67
C ILE A 394 18.63 2.30 -31.18
N PHE A 395 18.99 1.09 -30.81
CA PHE A 395 18.94 0.62 -29.44
C PHE A 395 20.33 0.22 -28.94
N ALA A 396 20.58 0.46 -27.64
CA ALA A 396 21.75 -0.11 -26.99
C ALA A 396 21.61 -1.64 -26.89
N VAL A 397 22.70 -2.37 -27.08
CA VAL A 397 22.69 -3.84 -27.00
C VAL A 397 22.26 -4.32 -25.60
N SER A 398 22.77 -3.68 -24.56
CA SER A 398 22.41 -3.96 -23.16
C SER A 398 22.45 -5.47 -22.85
N PRO A 399 23.64 -6.13 -22.90
CA PRO A 399 23.75 -7.58 -22.67
C PRO A 399 23.20 -7.96 -21.27
N ARG A 400 22.82 -9.20 -21.13
CA ARG A 400 22.33 -9.75 -19.88
C ARG A 400 23.37 -10.67 -19.26
N LYS A 401 23.38 -10.74 -17.94
CA LYS A 401 24.18 -11.69 -17.18
C LYS A 401 23.78 -13.12 -17.50
N ASP A 402 24.71 -14.03 -17.35
CA ASP A 402 24.44 -15.47 -17.45
C ASP A 402 23.59 -15.96 -16.27
N LEU A 403 22.92 -17.09 -16.48
CA LEU A 403 21.97 -17.63 -15.50
C LEU A 403 22.65 -17.93 -14.15
N ASN A 404 23.88 -18.41 -14.15
CA ASN A 404 24.67 -18.72 -12.94
C ASN A 404 25.00 -17.51 -12.07
N GLU A 405 24.93 -16.28 -12.62
CA GLU A 405 25.06 -15.05 -11.85
C GLU A 405 23.75 -14.55 -11.25
N LEU A 406 22.63 -15.14 -11.64
CA LEU A 406 21.28 -14.70 -11.28
C LEU A 406 20.53 -15.71 -10.42
N LEU A 407 20.85 -17.00 -10.56
CA LEU A 407 20.17 -18.08 -9.87
C LEU A 407 21.14 -18.79 -8.92
N TYR A 408 20.80 -18.82 -7.66
CA TYR A 408 21.48 -19.59 -6.63
C TYR A 408 20.52 -20.70 -6.13
N GLU A 409 20.87 -21.96 -6.39
CA GLU A 409 20.12 -23.11 -5.90
C GLU A 409 20.70 -23.57 -4.55
N HIS A 410 19.91 -23.47 -3.50
CA HIS A 410 20.24 -23.97 -2.17
C HIS A 410 19.68 -25.37 -2.00
N LYS A 411 20.54 -26.34 -1.60
CA LYS A 411 20.17 -27.75 -1.38
C LYS A 411 20.10 -28.07 0.10
#